data_182d16b72e560eacaa1ce4e9867960a6
#
_entry.id   182d16b72e560eacaa1ce4e9867960a6
#
_cell.length_a   1.000
_cell.length_b   1.000
_cell.length_c   1.000
_cell.angle_alpha   90.00
_cell.angle_beta   90.00
_cell.angle_gamma   90.00
#
_symmetry.space_group_name_H-M   'P 1'
#
loop_
_entity.id
_entity.type
_entity.pdbx_description
1 polymer ?
#
loop_
_entity_poly.entity_id
_entity_poly.type
_entity_poly.pdbx_seq_one_letter_code
_entity_poly.pdbx_strand_id
1 'polypeptide(L)'
;FARGLTPIIDGNVTIVIVAIVLMGAFGPSDGLFAKALHFVFFAFGPSTAGTIYAFGYTLLTGVLLNFVFGVFATRVMIRGAAAIKALRNPWLYGAAKPGQEKAEKKPVDFVSLRKKFLTFSACLMAAILLCAVVFGVHLDTEFTGGAMITLSYEGSFDQAAVQKTAAAALENTGLTLQTGENVAAGDQTLKISMPGTETVTTEQVENLLDSLNENYPDNQFAQLSLSNVSAAMGTKFLQKSLVAVLFALVLILLYIALRFKNIGGLTGGMMAVLALVNDLMVVFGTLD
;
A
#
# COMPACT_ATOMS: atom_id res chain seq x y z
N PHE A 1 24.33 -3.86 20.18
CA PHE A 1 24.07 -3.62 18.75
C PHE A 1 23.91 -4.93 17.97
N ALA A 2 24.86 -5.90 18.15
CA ALA A 2 24.78 -7.17 17.41
C ALA A 2 23.46 -7.95 17.61
N ARG A 3 22.89 -7.91 18.82
CA ARG A 3 21.58 -8.55 19.11
C ARG A 3 20.40 -7.83 18.50
N GLY A 4 20.48 -6.51 18.28
CA GLY A 4 19.42 -5.72 17.63
C GLY A 4 19.47 -5.75 16.10
N LEU A 5 20.60 -6.15 15.51
CA LEU A 5 20.78 -6.18 14.05
C LEU A 5 19.95 -7.28 13.39
N THR A 6 19.83 -8.45 14.03
CA THR A 6 19.10 -9.59 13.50
C THR A 6 17.63 -9.27 13.19
N PRO A 7 16.81 -8.71 14.13
CA PRO A 7 15.44 -8.35 13.82
C PRO A 7 15.31 -7.29 12.71
N ILE A 8 16.27 -6.37 12.62
CA ILE A 8 16.29 -5.34 11.56
C ILE A 8 16.50 -6.00 10.19
N ILE A 9 17.46 -6.93 10.10
CA ILE A 9 17.70 -7.68 8.86
C ILE A 9 16.45 -8.50 8.50
N ASP A 10 15.89 -9.25 9.44
CA ASP A 10 14.74 -10.11 9.21
C ASP A 10 13.51 -9.31 8.72
N GLY A 11 13.24 -8.14 9.32
CA GLY A 11 12.17 -7.24 8.87
C GLY A 11 12.43 -6.68 7.46
N ASN A 12 13.65 -6.26 7.17
CA ASN A 12 14.00 -5.72 5.85
C ASN A 12 13.97 -6.80 4.75
N VAL A 13 14.33 -8.05 5.03
CA VAL A 13 14.25 -9.15 4.05
C VAL A 13 12.81 -9.40 3.62
N THR A 14 11.83 -9.32 4.51
CA THR A 14 10.41 -9.48 4.13
C THR A 14 9.95 -8.36 3.19
N ILE A 15 10.39 -7.13 3.42
CA ILE A 15 10.09 -5.99 2.52
C ILE A 15 10.75 -6.19 1.14
N VAL A 16 11.99 -6.67 1.10
CA VAL A 16 12.70 -6.98 -0.15
C VAL A 16 11.96 -8.05 -0.95
N ILE A 17 11.46 -9.11 -0.29
CA ILE A 17 10.65 -10.15 -0.96
C ILE A 17 9.43 -9.53 -1.64
N VAL A 18 8.67 -8.70 -0.93
CA VAL A 18 7.49 -8.01 -1.48
C VAL A 18 7.89 -7.10 -2.64
N ALA A 19 8.95 -6.29 -2.48
CA ALA A 19 9.42 -5.40 -3.52
C ALA A 19 9.80 -6.15 -4.81
N ILE A 20 10.53 -7.26 -4.69
CA ILE A 20 10.92 -8.10 -5.84
C ILE A 20 9.69 -8.71 -6.53
N VAL A 21 8.71 -9.19 -5.76
CA VAL A 21 7.46 -9.74 -6.32
C VAL A 21 6.67 -8.68 -7.07
N LEU A 22 6.52 -7.47 -6.49
CA LEU A 22 5.83 -6.36 -7.15
C LEU A 22 6.55 -5.93 -8.44
N MET A 23 7.87 -5.77 -8.38
CA MET A 23 8.66 -5.40 -9.56
C MET A 23 8.66 -6.50 -10.63
N GLY A 24 8.61 -7.75 -10.23
CA GLY A 24 8.56 -8.89 -11.16
C GLY A 24 7.19 -9.10 -11.79
N ALA A 25 6.12 -8.84 -11.05
CA ALA A 25 4.76 -8.95 -11.55
C ALA A 25 4.40 -7.77 -12.48
N PHE A 26 4.72 -6.54 -12.10
CA PHE A 26 4.24 -5.31 -12.74
C PHE A 26 5.32 -4.49 -13.45
N GLY A 27 6.57 -4.98 -13.48
CA GLY A 27 7.66 -4.34 -14.17
C GLY A 27 7.67 -4.60 -15.68
N PRO A 28 8.55 -3.90 -16.40
CA PRO A 28 8.75 -4.12 -17.83
C PRO A 28 9.24 -5.55 -18.08
N SER A 29 8.76 -6.15 -19.17
CA SER A 29 9.01 -7.57 -19.51
C SER A 29 10.49 -7.92 -19.72
N ASP A 30 11.31 -6.94 -20.06
CA ASP A 30 12.77 -7.05 -20.21
C ASP A 30 13.53 -6.87 -18.89
N GLY A 31 12.83 -6.44 -17.82
CA GLY A 31 13.39 -6.21 -16.49
C GLY A 31 13.94 -7.49 -15.84
N LEU A 32 14.97 -7.33 -15.00
CA LEU A 32 15.64 -8.44 -14.32
C LEU A 32 14.65 -9.26 -13.47
N PHE A 33 13.81 -8.61 -12.67
CA PHE A 33 12.86 -9.28 -11.78
C PHE A 33 11.69 -9.91 -12.54
N ALA A 34 11.24 -9.28 -13.65
CA ALA A 34 10.21 -9.84 -14.50
C ALA A 34 10.70 -11.12 -15.18
N LYS A 35 11.96 -11.16 -15.66
CA LYS A 35 12.58 -12.37 -16.19
C LYS A 35 12.75 -13.46 -15.12
N ALA A 36 13.19 -13.09 -13.93
CA ALA A 36 13.39 -14.03 -12.82
C ALA A 36 12.08 -14.67 -12.36
N LEU A 37 10.97 -13.94 -12.37
CA LEU A 37 9.65 -14.40 -11.94
C LEU A 37 8.72 -14.76 -13.11
N HIS A 38 9.25 -14.83 -14.33
CA HIS A 38 8.49 -15.17 -15.52
C HIS A 38 7.70 -16.48 -15.38
N PHE A 39 8.28 -17.49 -14.71
CA PHE A 39 7.61 -18.78 -14.48
C PHE A 39 6.31 -18.70 -13.68
N VAL A 40 6.12 -17.62 -12.87
CA VAL A 40 4.88 -17.39 -12.11
C VAL A 40 3.88 -16.57 -12.92
N PHE A 41 4.37 -15.54 -13.63
CA PHE A 41 3.51 -14.52 -14.23
C PHE A 41 3.34 -14.64 -15.75
N PHE A 42 3.92 -15.64 -16.40
CA PHE A 42 3.89 -15.81 -17.88
C PHE A 42 2.47 -15.85 -18.46
N ALA A 43 1.51 -16.44 -17.72
CA ALA A 43 0.14 -16.61 -18.17
C ALA A 43 -0.67 -15.29 -18.24
N PHE A 44 -0.22 -14.24 -17.54
CA PHE A 44 -0.95 -12.97 -17.46
C PHE A 44 -0.51 -11.94 -18.50
N GLY A 45 0.57 -12.21 -19.21
CA GLY A 45 1.14 -11.29 -20.20
C GLY A 45 1.77 -10.04 -19.57
N PRO A 46 2.29 -9.13 -20.42
CA PRO A 46 2.86 -7.87 -19.96
C PRO A 46 1.74 -6.99 -19.38
N SER A 47 1.94 -6.45 -18.21
CA SER A 47 1.06 -5.44 -17.61
C SER A 47 1.96 -4.38 -16.99
N THR A 48 1.89 -3.19 -17.51
CA THR A 48 2.65 -2.04 -17.02
C THR A 48 1.77 -1.21 -16.08
N ALA A 49 1.53 -1.69 -14.87
CA ALA A 49 1.06 -0.83 -13.80
C ALA A 49 2.28 -0.07 -13.26
N GLY A 50 2.64 1.01 -13.94
CA GLY A 50 3.82 1.81 -13.60
C GLY A 50 3.87 2.26 -12.15
N THR A 51 2.71 2.55 -11.56
CA THR A 51 2.56 2.94 -10.16
C THR A 51 2.97 1.83 -9.20
N ILE A 52 2.53 0.58 -9.43
CA ILE A 52 2.87 -0.56 -8.56
C ILE A 52 4.34 -0.95 -8.72
N TYR A 53 4.86 -0.90 -9.94
CA TYR A 53 6.29 -1.09 -10.18
C TYR A 53 7.13 -0.03 -9.47
N ALA A 54 6.75 1.25 -9.59
CA ALA A 54 7.43 2.36 -8.90
C ALA A 54 7.38 2.20 -7.38
N PHE A 55 6.24 1.74 -6.83
CA PHE A 55 6.12 1.42 -5.41
C PHE A 55 7.09 0.29 -5.00
N GLY A 56 7.17 -0.80 -5.76
CA GLY A 56 8.16 -1.86 -5.52
C GLY A 56 9.60 -1.35 -5.56
N TYR A 57 9.92 -0.47 -6.52
CA TYR A 57 11.23 0.16 -6.65
C TYR A 57 11.56 1.07 -5.44
N THR A 58 10.62 1.88 -5.00
CA THR A 58 10.80 2.76 -3.81
C THR A 58 10.97 1.95 -2.54
N LEU A 59 10.22 0.83 -2.36
CA LEU A 59 10.40 -0.09 -1.25
C LEU A 59 11.83 -0.67 -1.24
N LEU A 60 12.31 -1.18 -2.37
CA LEU A 60 13.65 -1.73 -2.48
C LEU A 60 14.72 -0.68 -2.16
N THR A 61 14.61 0.50 -2.75
CA THR A 61 15.52 1.62 -2.52
C THR A 61 15.49 2.06 -1.05
N GLY A 62 14.28 2.16 -0.46
CA GLY A 62 14.10 2.51 0.96
C GLY A 62 14.78 1.52 1.89
N VAL A 63 14.70 0.21 1.62
CA VAL A 63 15.42 -0.80 2.40
C VAL A 63 16.94 -0.66 2.28
N LEU A 64 17.45 -0.43 1.06
CA LEU A 64 18.88 -0.19 0.86
C LEU A 64 19.36 1.03 1.62
N LEU A 65 18.63 2.14 1.56
CA LEU A 65 18.92 3.35 2.32
C LEU A 65 18.81 3.12 3.82
N ASN A 66 17.85 2.30 4.30
CA ASN A 66 17.73 1.93 5.70
C ASN A 66 18.96 1.17 6.20
N PHE A 67 19.58 0.30 5.41
CA PHE A 67 20.84 -0.34 5.80
C PHE A 67 21.98 0.68 5.92
N VAL A 68 22.05 1.65 5.00
CA VAL A 68 23.10 2.67 5.03
C VAL A 68 22.88 3.66 6.18
N PHE A 69 21.73 4.27 6.26
CA PHE A 69 21.46 5.33 7.24
C PHE A 69 20.91 4.80 8.57
N GLY A 70 19.96 3.86 8.53
CA GLY A 70 19.32 3.30 9.72
C GLY A 70 20.26 2.40 10.54
N VAL A 71 21.12 1.63 9.88
CA VAL A 71 22.00 0.68 10.57
C VAL A 71 23.42 1.23 10.71
N PHE A 72 24.06 1.59 9.58
CA PHE A 72 25.48 1.97 9.59
C PHE A 72 25.69 3.35 10.22
N ALA A 73 24.97 4.39 9.76
CA ALA A 73 25.13 5.74 10.30
C ALA A 73 24.75 5.80 11.79
N THR A 74 23.62 5.17 12.17
CA THR A 74 23.21 5.09 13.58
C THR A 74 24.27 4.40 14.45
N ARG A 75 24.91 3.34 13.94
CA ARG A 75 26.01 2.68 14.66
C ARG A 75 27.21 3.61 14.88
N VAL A 76 27.59 4.39 13.86
CA VAL A 76 28.68 5.36 13.94
C VAL A 76 28.31 6.48 14.91
N MET A 77 27.10 7.02 14.81
CA MET A 77 26.62 8.09 15.70
C MET A 77 26.59 7.66 17.18
N ILE A 78 26.05 6.46 17.48
CA ILE A 78 26.03 5.95 18.87
C ILE A 78 27.44 5.75 19.41
N ARG A 79 28.37 5.23 18.59
CA ARG A 79 29.77 5.11 18.98
C ARG A 79 30.43 6.45 19.22
N GLY A 80 30.19 7.41 18.34
CA GLY A 80 30.68 8.78 18.49
C GLY A 80 30.14 9.47 19.75
N ALA A 81 28.84 9.36 19.99
CA ALA A 81 28.17 9.88 21.17
C ALA A 81 28.73 9.25 22.47
N ALA A 82 28.93 7.93 22.47
CA ALA A 82 29.49 7.21 23.63
C ALA A 82 30.99 7.54 23.89
N ALA A 83 31.72 8.11 22.94
CA ALA A 83 33.08 8.59 23.12
C ALA A 83 33.15 9.89 23.90
N ILE A 84 32.11 10.71 23.84
CA ILE A 84 32.03 12.01 24.55
C ILE A 84 31.74 11.75 26.03
N LYS A 85 32.60 12.21 26.95
CA LYS A 85 32.47 11.98 28.41
C LYS A 85 31.09 12.39 28.96
N ALA A 86 30.55 13.53 28.52
CA ALA A 86 29.25 14.03 28.95
C ALA A 86 28.08 13.12 28.55
N LEU A 87 28.17 12.42 27.41
CA LEU A 87 27.16 11.52 26.89
C LEU A 87 27.38 10.03 27.25
N ARG A 88 28.45 9.73 28.03
CA ARG A 88 28.81 8.36 28.42
C ARG A 88 27.96 7.79 29.56
N ASN A 89 26.96 8.55 30.00
CA ASN A 89 26.10 8.08 31.09
C ASN A 89 25.13 6.99 30.60
N PRO A 90 25.19 5.76 31.21
CA PRO A 90 24.34 4.65 30.82
C PRO A 90 22.84 4.94 30.87
N TRP A 91 22.41 5.87 31.71
CA TRP A 91 21.03 6.32 31.83
C TRP A 91 20.50 6.94 30.51
N LEU A 92 21.32 7.67 29.76
CA LEU A 92 20.96 8.24 28.46
C LEU A 92 20.64 7.17 27.41
N TYR A 93 21.13 5.96 27.61
CA TYR A 93 20.91 4.80 26.73
C TYR A 93 19.90 3.81 27.28
N GLY A 94 19.03 4.22 28.20
CA GLY A 94 17.92 3.42 28.71
C GLY A 94 18.27 2.51 29.90
N ALA A 95 19.49 2.61 30.47
CA ALA A 95 19.81 1.93 31.72
C ALA A 95 19.05 2.56 32.91
N ALA A 96 18.66 1.74 33.89
CA ALA A 96 18.05 2.24 35.11
C ALA A 96 19.04 3.15 35.87
N LYS A 97 18.53 4.23 36.49
CA LYS A 97 19.36 5.05 37.40
C LYS A 97 19.80 4.22 38.60
N PRO A 98 21.05 4.37 39.07
CA PRO A 98 21.51 3.74 40.31
C PRO A 98 20.52 4.09 41.44
N GLY A 99 19.97 3.09 42.11
CA GLY A 99 18.98 3.27 43.19
C GLY A 99 17.51 3.37 42.78
N GLN A 100 17.19 3.40 41.49
CA GLN A 100 15.83 3.19 41.00
C GLN A 100 15.69 1.77 40.44
N GLU A 101 15.34 0.81 41.29
CA GLU A 101 14.75 -0.43 40.79
C GLU A 101 13.47 -0.04 40.05
N LYS A 102 13.43 -0.26 38.73
CA LYS A 102 12.16 -0.16 38.02
C LYS A 102 11.21 -1.11 38.70
N ALA A 103 10.17 -0.55 39.38
CA ALA A 103 9.09 -1.37 39.89
C ALA A 103 8.68 -2.31 38.75
N GLU A 104 8.88 -3.62 38.93
CA GLU A 104 8.48 -4.63 37.95
C GLU A 104 6.97 -4.47 37.77
N LYS A 105 6.59 -3.82 36.67
CA LYS A 105 5.17 -3.78 36.26
C LYS A 105 4.80 -5.26 36.07
N LYS A 106 3.78 -5.69 36.82
CA LYS A 106 3.24 -7.04 36.68
C LYS A 106 3.09 -7.33 35.18
N PRO A 107 3.71 -8.39 34.65
CA PRO A 107 3.58 -8.70 33.24
C PRO A 107 2.09 -8.92 32.92
N VAL A 108 1.59 -8.26 31.88
CA VAL A 108 0.24 -8.49 31.41
C VAL A 108 0.20 -9.89 30.81
N ASP A 109 -0.62 -10.77 31.36
CA ASP A 109 -0.80 -12.12 30.85
C ASP A 109 -1.67 -12.11 29.57
N PHE A 110 -1.02 -11.85 28.43
CA PHE A 110 -1.67 -11.88 27.11
C PHE A 110 -2.18 -13.28 26.74
N VAL A 111 -1.59 -14.32 27.29
CA VAL A 111 -1.99 -15.71 26.97
C VAL A 111 -3.35 -16.04 27.58
N SER A 112 -3.67 -15.55 28.78
CA SER A 112 -5.01 -15.70 29.38
C SER A 112 -6.07 -14.92 28.62
N LEU A 113 -5.71 -13.79 28.01
CA LEU A 113 -6.60 -12.92 27.26
C LEU A 113 -6.81 -13.38 25.79
N ARG A 114 -6.13 -14.42 25.33
CA ARG A 114 -6.16 -14.92 23.94
C ARG A 114 -7.58 -15.12 23.38
N LYS A 115 -8.49 -15.68 24.20
CA LYS A 115 -9.87 -15.90 23.78
C LYS A 115 -10.60 -14.56 23.50
N LYS A 116 -10.40 -13.54 24.32
CA LYS A 116 -11.00 -12.23 24.15
C LYS A 116 -10.51 -11.54 22.87
N PHE A 117 -9.19 -11.58 22.60
CA PHE A 117 -8.62 -11.02 21.38
C PHE A 117 -9.08 -11.76 20.13
N LEU A 118 -9.11 -13.10 20.15
CA LEU A 118 -9.61 -13.91 19.03
C LEU A 118 -11.09 -13.65 18.77
N THR A 119 -11.92 -13.56 19.81
CA THR A 119 -13.35 -13.26 19.66
C THR A 119 -13.54 -11.85 19.09
N PHE A 120 -12.81 -10.86 19.60
CA PHE A 120 -12.88 -9.49 19.07
C PHE A 120 -12.49 -9.44 17.59
N SER A 121 -11.37 -10.05 17.21
CA SER A 121 -10.91 -10.12 15.82
C SER A 121 -11.93 -10.83 14.93
N ALA A 122 -12.49 -11.97 15.38
CA ALA A 122 -13.49 -12.72 14.62
C ALA A 122 -14.79 -11.92 14.43
N CYS A 123 -15.26 -11.21 15.48
CA CYS A 123 -16.42 -10.33 15.37
C CYS A 123 -16.18 -9.16 14.42
N LEU A 124 -14.99 -8.56 14.47
CA LEU A 124 -14.60 -7.47 13.56
C LEU A 124 -14.60 -7.95 12.11
N MET A 125 -13.95 -9.09 11.84
CA MET A 125 -13.94 -9.70 10.50
C MET A 125 -15.35 -10.04 10.00
N ALA A 126 -16.19 -10.60 10.87
CA ALA A 126 -17.58 -10.91 10.52
C ALA A 126 -18.39 -9.63 10.20
N ALA A 127 -18.17 -8.55 10.95
CA ALA A 127 -18.80 -7.26 10.68
C ALA A 127 -18.36 -6.67 9.33
N ILE A 128 -17.06 -6.69 9.01
CA ILE A 128 -16.52 -6.23 7.73
C ILE A 128 -17.10 -7.05 6.57
N LEU A 129 -17.12 -8.38 6.68
CA LEU A 129 -17.70 -9.23 5.66
C LEU A 129 -19.21 -8.98 5.47
N LEU A 130 -19.92 -8.73 6.56
CA LEU A 130 -21.33 -8.38 6.50
C LEU A 130 -21.54 -7.04 5.77
N CYS A 131 -20.75 -6.03 6.09
CA CYS A 131 -20.77 -4.74 5.40
C CYS A 131 -20.47 -4.91 3.90
N ALA A 132 -19.43 -5.64 3.54
CA ALA A 132 -19.07 -5.91 2.14
C ALA A 132 -20.19 -6.64 1.36
N VAL A 133 -20.97 -7.52 2.01
CA VAL A 133 -22.12 -8.20 1.38
C VAL A 133 -23.34 -7.28 1.27
N VAL A 134 -23.56 -6.41 2.27
CA VAL A 134 -24.76 -5.51 2.29
C VAL A 134 -24.58 -4.32 1.36
N PHE A 135 -23.41 -3.69 1.37
CA PHE A 135 -23.13 -2.48 0.60
C PHE A 135 -22.49 -2.77 -0.76
N GLY A 136 -21.98 -3.99 -0.97
CA GLY A 136 -21.20 -4.37 -2.14
C GLY A 136 -19.76 -3.88 -2.03
N VAL A 137 -18.90 -4.39 -2.92
CA VAL A 137 -17.51 -3.98 -3.02
C VAL A 137 -17.31 -3.15 -4.28
N HIS A 138 -16.89 -1.93 -4.15
CA HIS A 138 -16.63 -1.04 -5.28
C HIS A 138 -15.16 -1.15 -5.69
N LEU A 139 -14.90 -1.91 -6.74
CA LEU A 139 -13.55 -2.05 -7.29
C LEU A 139 -13.22 -0.86 -8.19
N ASP A 140 -12.00 -0.32 -8.08
CA ASP A 140 -11.50 0.76 -8.94
C ASP A 140 -11.44 0.33 -10.43
N THR A 141 -11.44 1.31 -11.32
CA THR A 141 -11.34 1.16 -12.78
C THR A 141 -10.13 0.35 -13.23
N GLU A 142 -9.04 0.34 -12.47
CA GLU A 142 -7.86 -0.49 -12.74
C GLU A 142 -8.19 -2.00 -12.70
N PHE A 143 -9.17 -2.40 -11.88
CA PHE A 143 -9.58 -3.81 -11.70
C PHE A 143 -10.78 -4.19 -12.53
N THR A 144 -11.73 -3.27 -12.73
CA THR A 144 -12.96 -3.52 -13.49
C THR A 144 -12.85 -3.15 -14.96
N GLY A 145 -11.86 -2.33 -15.29
CA GLY A 145 -11.81 -1.57 -16.52
C GLY A 145 -12.69 -0.31 -16.43
N GLY A 146 -12.56 0.55 -17.40
CA GLY A 146 -13.31 1.82 -17.47
C GLY A 146 -12.42 2.97 -17.89
N ALA A 147 -12.90 4.19 -17.71
CA ALA A 147 -12.15 5.39 -18.01
C ALA A 147 -11.76 6.15 -16.74
N MET A 148 -10.61 6.77 -16.78
CA MET A 148 -10.08 7.61 -15.72
C MET A 148 -9.58 8.91 -16.34
N ILE A 149 -10.14 10.02 -15.89
CA ILE A 149 -9.76 11.38 -16.29
C ILE A 149 -9.09 12.04 -15.08
N THR A 150 -7.90 12.58 -15.27
CA THR A 150 -7.23 13.39 -14.25
C THR A 150 -7.16 14.82 -14.74
N LEU A 151 -7.73 15.72 -13.94
CA LEU A 151 -7.76 17.16 -14.20
C LEU A 151 -6.88 17.87 -13.15
N SER A 152 -6.24 18.97 -13.51
CA SER A 152 -5.76 19.95 -12.54
C SER A 152 -6.85 20.97 -12.27
N TYR A 153 -6.83 21.57 -11.08
CA TYR A 153 -7.73 22.65 -10.70
C TYR A 153 -7.06 23.58 -9.68
N GLU A 154 -7.63 24.78 -9.54
CA GLU A 154 -7.20 25.76 -8.55
C GLU A 154 -8.32 26.04 -7.54
N GLY A 155 -7.96 26.41 -6.32
CA GLY A 155 -8.93 26.82 -5.29
C GLY A 155 -9.67 25.66 -4.62
N SER A 156 -10.91 25.89 -4.24
CA SER A 156 -11.79 24.89 -3.61
C SER A 156 -13.15 24.87 -4.30
N PHE A 157 -13.76 23.71 -4.34
CA PHE A 157 -15.10 23.50 -4.90
C PHE A 157 -15.92 22.51 -4.06
N ASP A 158 -17.23 22.50 -4.25
CA ASP A 158 -18.11 21.47 -3.68
C ASP A 158 -18.04 20.20 -4.54
N GLN A 159 -17.48 19.14 -3.96
CA GLN A 159 -17.30 17.87 -4.63
C GLN A 159 -18.62 17.25 -5.12
N ALA A 160 -19.70 17.38 -4.35
CA ALA A 160 -21.01 16.86 -4.73
C ALA A 160 -21.62 17.61 -5.94
N ALA A 161 -21.42 18.93 -6.00
CA ALA A 161 -21.88 19.75 -7.12
C ALA A 161 -21.07 19.45 -8.39
N VAL A 162 -19.74 19.34 -8.30
CA VAL A 162 -18.87 18.99 -9.44
C VAL A 162 -19.17 17.56 -9.91
N GLN A 163 -19.43 16.62 -9.01
CA GLN A 163 -19.83 15.25 -9.38
C GLN A 163 -21.10 15.24 -10.21
N LYS A 164 -22.09 16.02 -9.82
CA LYS A 164 -23.36 16.11 -10.55
C LYS A 164 -23.18 16.73 -11.94
N THR A 165 -22.36 17.76 -12.06
CA THR A 165 -22.04 18.40 -13.37
C THR A 165 -21.27 17.43 -14.25
N ALA A 166 -20.27 16.73 -13.71
CA ALA A 166 -19.50 15.74 -14.45
C ALA A 166 -20.37 14.54 -14.87
N ALA A 167 -21.28 14.08 -14.01
CA ALA A 167 -22.22 13.01 -14.33
C ALA A 167 -23.17 13.38 -15.48
N ALA A 168 -23.61 14.64 -15.52
CA ALA A 168 -24.45 15.15 -16.61
C ALA A 168 -23.67 15.31 -17.93
N ALA A 169 -22.42 15.82 -17.87
CA ALA A 169 -21.59 16.01 -19.05
C ALA A 169 -21.12 14.71 -19.70
N LEU A 170 -20.89 13.68 -18.89
CA LEU A 170 -20.44 12.36 -19.35
C LEU A 170 -21.58 11.37 -19.52
N GLU A 171 -22.83 11.76 -19.28
CA GLU A 171 -24.01 10.89 -19.30
C GLU A 171 -23.86 9.62 -18.46
N ASN A 172 -23.07 9.69 -17.38
CA ASN A 172 -22.75 8.56 -16.52
C ASN A 172 -22.96 8.91 -15.05
N THR A 173 -23.82 8.18 -14.37
CA THR A 173 -24.15 8.40 -12.95
C THR A 173 -23.25 7.62 -11.98
N GLY A 174 -22.49 6.66 -12.49
CA GLY A 174 -21.62 5.76 -11.68
C GLY A 174 -20.19 6.28 -11.50
N LEU A 175 -19.93 7.55 -11.69
CA LEU A 175 -18.59 8.12 -11.57
C LEU A 175 -18.23 8.41 -10.10
N THR A 176 -16.93 8.23 -9.79
CA THR A 176 -16.35 8.54 -8.50
C THR A 176 -15.32 9.66 -8.64
N LEU A 177 -15.39 10.66 -7.77
CA LEU A 177 -14.43 11.76 -7.71
C LEU A 177 -13.48 11.59 -6.53
N GLN A 178 -12.20 11.80 -6.80
CA GLN A 178 -11.15 11.83 -5.78
C GLN A 178 -10.30 13.07 -5.99
N THR A 179 -10.09 13.85 -4.93
CA THR A 179 -9.17 15.00 -4.93
C THR A 179 -7.82 14.56 -4.40
N GLY A 180 -6.76 15.08 -4.98
CA GLY A 180 -5.38 14.81 -4.59
C GLY A 180 -4.49 16.02 -4.84
N GLU A 181 -3.23 15.90 -4.50
CA GLU A 181 -2.20 16.90 -4.77
C GLU A 181 -1.05 16.25 -5.55
N ASN A 182 -0.64 16.87 -6.62
CA ASN A 182 0.55 16.46 -7.35
C ASN A 182 1.78 17.05 -6.66
N VAL A 183 2.41 16.26 -5.79
CA VAL A 183 3.56 16.68 -4.98
C VAL A 183 4.74 17.19 -5.83
N ALA A 184 4.86 16.76 -7.08
CA ALA A 184 5.95 17.16 -7.97
C ALA A 184 5.72 18.54 -8.61
N ALA A 185 4.46 18.87 -8.94
CA ALA A 185 4.09 20.14 -9.58
C ALA A 185 3.47 21.14 -8.58
N GLY A 186 3.01 20.70 -7.43
CA GLY A 186 2.29 21.50 -6.44
C GLY A 186 0.84 21.81 -6.84
N ASP A 187 0.35 21.16 -7.91
CA ASP A 187 -0.99 21.40 -8.43
C ASP A 187 -2.02 20.48 -7.73
N GLN A 188 -3.20 21.01 -7.47
CA GLN A 188 -4.32 20.21 -7.01
C GLN A 188 -4.87 19.40 -8.18
N THR A 189 -5.21 18.13 -7.92
CA THR A 189 -5.71 17.20 -8.94
C THR A 189 -7.07 16.64 -8.58
N LEU A 190 -7.94 16.56 -9.58
CA LEU A 190 -9.25 15.91 -9.53
C LEU A 190 -9.21 14.67 -10.42
N LYS A 191 -9.36 13.51 -9.83
CA LYS A 191 -9.45 12.23 -10.53
C LYS A 191 -10.91 11.83 -10.63
N ILE A 192 -11.40 11.68 -11.85
CA ILE A 192 -12.74 11.19 -12.17
C ILE A 192 -12.59 9.76 -12.68
N SER A 193 -13.14 8.80 -11.94
CA SER A 193 -13.11 7.38 -12.28
C SER A 193 -14.49 6.90 -12.68
N MET A 194 -14.58 6.19 -13.81
CA MET A 194 -15.81 5.60 -14.35
C MET A 194 -15.59 4.10 -14.48
N PRO A 195 -15.92 3.30 -13.45
CA PRO A 195 -15.80 1.85 -13.52
C PRO A 195 -16.80 1.28 -14.53
N GLY A 196 -16.37 0.30 -15.32
CA GLY A 196 -17.21 -0.36 -16.31
C GLY A 196 -16.52 -0.56 -17.66
N THR A 197 -17.30 -0.81 -18.70
CA THR A 197 -16.82 -1.11 -20.06
C THR A 197 -16.78 0.09 -20.99
N GLU A 198 -17.16 1.27 -20.51
CA GLU A 198 -17.24 2.47 -21.32
C GLU A 198 -15.85 3.11 -21.48
N THR A 199 -15.53 3.47 -22.72
CA THR A 199 -14.35 4.28 -23.03
C THR A 199 -14.78 5.72 -23.26
N VAL A 200 -14.05 6.66 -22.69
CA VAL A 200 -14.29 8.10 -22.90
C VAL A 200 -13.46 8.58 -24.08
N THR A 201 -14.12 9.31 -24.98
CA THR A 201 -13.48 9.93 -26.14
C THR A 201 -12.93 11.32 -25.76
N THR A 202 -11.99 11.83 -26.56
CA THR A 202 -11.43 13.18 -26.38
C THR A 202 -12.51 14.25 -26.44
N GLU A 203 -13.49 14.10 -27.32
CA GLU A 203 -14.63 15.01 -27.46
C GLU A 203 -15.48 15.08 -26.18
N GLN A 204 -15.72 13.94 -25.52
CA GLN A 204 -16.44 13.90 -24.24
C GLN A 204 -15.63 14.58 -23.11
N VAL A 205 -14.30 14.48 -23.15
CA VAL A 205 -13.45 15.19 -22.18
C VAL A 205 -13.46 16.69 -22.42
N GLU A 206 -13.45 17.15 -23.68
CA GLU A 206 -13.59 18.56 -24.01
C GLU A 206 -14.94 19.11 -23.53
N ASN A 207 -16.05 18.42 -23.81
CA ASN A 207 -17.39 18.79 -23.33
C ASN A 207 -17.47 18.82 -21.79
N LEU A 208 -16.80 17.89 -21.10
CA LEU A 208 -16.69 17.91 -19.65
C LEU A 208 -15.95 19.16 -19.16
N LEU A 209 -14.80 19.47 -19.76
CA LEU A 209 -14.00 20.64 -19.40
C LEU A 209 -14.76 21.95 -19.62
N ASP A 210 -15.44 22.08 -20.76
CA ASP A 210 -16.26 23.23 -21.06
C ASP A 210 -17.37 23.40 -20.03
N SER A 211 -18.09 22.31 -19.71
CA SER A 211 -19.14 22.33 -18.68
C SER A 211 -18.61 22.66 -17.28
N LEU A 212 -17.44 22.14 -16.90
CA LEU A 212 -16.82 22.43 -15.60
C LEU A 212 -16.34 23.90 -15.54
N ASN A 213 -15.65 24.39 -16.56
CA ASN A 213 -15.13 25.77 -16.60
C ASN A 213 -16.24 26.81 -16.73
N GLU A 214 -17.36 26.48 -17.38
CA GLU A 214 -18.53 27.35 -17.44
C GLU A 214 -19.22 27.49 -16.07
N ASN A 215 -19.37 26.38 -15.34
CA ASN A 215 -20.03 26.37 -14.04
C ASN A 215 -19.10 26.77 -12.87
N TYR A 216 -17.79 26.61 -13.04
CA TYR A 216 -16.77 26.88 -12.02
C TYR A 216 -15.56 27.62 -12.59
N PRO A 217 -15.73 28.89 -13.09
CA PRO A 217 -14.67 29.62 -13.77
C PRO A 217 -13.45 29.93 -12.90
N ASP A 218 -13.64 30.01 -11.59
CA ASP A 218 -12.55 30.27 -10.62
C ASP A 218 -11.59 29.07 -10.42
N ASN A 219 -12.02 27.85 -10.79
CA ASN A 219 -11.23 26.64 -10.54
C ASN A 219 -10.33 26.23 -11.71
N GLN A 220 -10.49 26.81 -12.91
CA GLN A 220 -9.64 26.61 -14.10
C GLN A 220 -9.27 25.14 -14.35
N PHE A 221 -10.28 24.29 -14.54
CA PHE A 221 -10.04 22.86 -14.81
C PHE A 221 -9.31 22.66 -16.13
N ALA A 222 -8.20 21.88 -16.07
CA ALA A 222 -7.43 21.50 -17.25
C ALA A 222 -7.11 20.00 -17.24
N GLN A 223 -7.12 19.37 -18.41
CA GLN A 223 -6.80 17.95 -18.53
C GLN A 223 -5.32 17.69 -18.33
N LEU A 224 -4.99 16.82 -17.37
CA LEU A 224 -3.64 16.29 -17.17
C LEU A 224 -3.46 14.94 -17.88
N SER A 225 -4.43 14.03 -17.74
CA SER A 225 -4.35 12.72 -18.37
C SER A 225 -5.74 12.10 -18.61
N LEU A 226 -5.83 11.27 -19.65
CA LEU A 226 -6.96 10.39 -19.94
C LEU A 226 -6.43 8.97 -20.06
N SER A 227 -6.98 8.03 -19.29
CA SER A 227 -6.64 6.62 -19.33
C SER A 227 -7.90 5.79 -19.52
N ASN A 228 -7.95 5.03 -20.59
CA ASN A 228 -9.02 4.06 -20.87
C ASN A 228 -8.48 2.64 -20.66
N VAL A 229 -9.05 1.89 -19.74
CA VAL A 229 -8.67 0.52 -19.40
C VAL A 229 -9.79 -0.42 -19.84
N SER A 230 -9.51 -1.35 -20.75
CA SER A 230 -10.53 -2.33 -21.13
C SER A 230 -10.85 -3.29 -19.98
N ALA A 231 -12.10 -3.73 -19.86
CA ALA A 231 -12.54 -4.68 -18.83
C ALA A 231 -11.72 -5.98 -18.81
N ALA A 232 -11.29 -6.45 -20.00
CA ALA A 232 -10.43 -7.62 -20.10
C ALA A 232 -9.03 -7.38 -19.50
N MET A 233 -8.49 -6.17 -19.63
CA MET A 233 -7.22 -5.79 -18.99
C MET A 233 -7.38 -5.67 -17.47
N GLY A 234 -8.45 -5.04 -16.99
CA GLY A 234 -8.74 -4.92 -15.56
C GLY A 234 -8.86 -6.29 -14.88
N THR A 235 -9.61 -7.21 -15.47
CA THR A 235 -9.73 -8.57 -14.93
C THR A 235 -8.40 -9.31 -14.87
N LYS A 236 -7.57 -9.23 -15.93
CA LYS A 236 -6.22 -9.81 -15.94
C LYS A 236 -5.32 -9.18 -14.89
N PHE A 237 -5.44 -7.87 -14.70
CA PHE A 237 -4.70 -7.14 -13.69
C PHE A 237 -5.08 -7.58 -12.27
N LEU A 238 -6.38 -7.72 -11.98
CA LEU A 238 -6.88 -8.24 -10.70
C LEU A 238 -6.36 -9.66 -10.43
N GLN A 239 -6.48 -10.57 -11.40
CA GLN A 239 -5.99 -11.94 -11.26
C GLN A 239 -4.48 -11.97 -11.00
N LYS A 240 -3.71 -11.18 -11.74
CA LYS A 240 -2.25 -11.06 -11.57
C LYS A 240 -1.89 -10.51 -10.19
N SER A 241 -2.62 -9.51 -9.71
CA SER A 241 -2.46 -8.93 -8.36
C SER A 241 -2.71 -9.96 -7.27
N LEU A 242 -3.78 -10.75 -7.37
CA LEU A 242 -4.07 -11.82 -6.40
C LEU A 242 -2.97 -12.90 -6.39
N VAL A 243 -2.49 -13.32 -7.57
CA VAL A 243 -1.38 -14.28 -7.66
C VAL A 243 -0.10 -13.68 -7.07
N ALA A 244 0.19 -12.40 -7.31
CA ALA A 244 1.35 -11.74 -6.74
C ALA A 244 1.30 -11.70 -5.21
N VAL A 245 0.14 -11.37 -4.63
CA VAL A 245 -0.06 -11.38 -3.17
C VAL A 245 0.13 -12.78 -2.60
N LEU A 246 -0.53 -13.79 -3.18
CA LEU A 246 -0.39 -15.18 -2.72
C LEU A 246 1.05 -15.68 -2.82
N PHE A 247 1.74 -15.37 -3.92
CA PHE A 247 3.12 -15.75 -4.10
C PHE A 247 4.05 -15.06 -3.09
N ALA A 248 3.85 -13.77 -2.83
CA ALA A 248 4.58 -13.05 -1.79
C ALA A 248 4.35 -13.66 -0.40
N LEU A 249 3.10 -14.00 -0.05
CA LEU A 249 2.78 -14.66 1.22
C LEU A 249 3.48 -16.01 1.36
N VAL A 250 3.51 -16.82 0.30
CA VAL A 250 4.21 -18.11 0.30
C VAL A 250 5.73 -17.92 0.51
N LEU A 251 6.33 -16.95 -0.16
CA LEU A 251 7.77 -16.65 0.01
C LEU A 251 8.08 -16.15 1.42
N ILE A 252 7.24 -15.28 1.99
CA ILE A 252 7.39 -14.79 3.36
C ILE A 252 7.24 -15.95 4.34
N LEU A 253 6.24 -16.81 4.17
CA LEU A 253 6.03 -17.98 5.01
C LEU A 253 7.23 -18.93 4.96
N LEU A 254 7.75 -19.20 3.76
CA LEU A 254 8.95 -20.01 3.55
C LEU A 254 10.16 -19.38 4.25
N TYR A 255 10.36 -18.08 4.10
CA TYR A 255 11.43 -17.36 4.77
C TYR A 255 11.33 -17.48 6.30
N ILE A 256 10.14 -17.23 6.88
CA ILE A 256 9.91 -17.35 8.34
C ILE A 256 10.13 -18.80 8.81
N ALA A 257 9.61 -19.78 8.07
CA ALA A 257 9.77 -21.19 8.40
C ALA A 257 11.25 -21.61 8.46
N LEU A 258 12.05 -21.18 7.49
CA LEU A 258 13.49 -21.47 7.44
C LEU A 258 14.27 -20.69 8.50
N ARG A 259 13.95 -19.43 8.68
CA ARG A 259 14.66 -18.51 9.57
C ARG A 259 14.44 -18.83 11.05
N PHE A 260 13.22 -19.18 11.42
CA PHE A 260 12.79 -19.43 12.80
C PHE A 260 12.53 -20.91 13.10
N LYS A 261 13.13 -21.81 12.33
CA LYS A 261 12.92 -23.26 12.43
C LYS A 261 13.13 -23.83 13.86
N ASN A 262 14.02 -23.23 14.67
CA ASN A 262 14.30 -23.65 16.02
C ASN A 262 13.26 -23.20 17.07
N ILE A 263 12.35 -22.31 16.71
CA ILE A 263 11.35 -21.71 17.62
C ILE A 263 9.92 -22.03 17.13
N GLY A 264 9.75 -23.09 16.31
CA GLY A 264 8.45 -23.42 15.72
C GLY A 264 8.11 -22.54 14.50
N GLY A 265 9.10 -22.29 13.63
CA GLY A 265 9.02 -21.34 12.52
C GLY A 265 7.81 -21.48 11.61
N LEU A 266 7.37 -22.71 11.29
CA LEU A 266 6.19 -22.92 10.44
C LEU A 266 4.90 -22.49 11.15
N THR A 267 4.71 -22.90 12.41
CA THR A 267 3.53 -22.51 13.20
C THR A 267 3.51 -21.00 13.47
N GLY A 268 4.65 -20.42 13.82
CA GLY A 268 4.78 -18.97 13.98
C GLY A 268 4.53 -18.21 12.68
N GLY A 269 5.04 -18.71 11.55
CA GLY A 269 4.80 -18.15 10.23
C GLY A 269 3.33 -18.20 9.81
N MET A 270 2.65 -19.32 10.03
CA MET A 270 1.21 -19.42 9.74
C MET A 270 0.39 -18.45 10.59
N MET A 271 0.72 -18.26 11.87
CA MET A 271 0.05 -17.28 12.72
C MET A 271 0.32 -15.84 12.28
N ALA A 272 1.54 -15.55 11.81
CA ALA A 272 1.88 -14.25 11.24
C ALA A 272 1.10 -13.96 9.94
N VAL A 273 0.94 -14.96 9.06
CA VAL A 273 0.12 -14.85 7.86
C VAL A 273 -1.35 -14.62 8.20
N LEU A 274 -1.89 -15.36 9.20
CA LEU A 274 -3.26 -15.14 9.68
C LEU A 274 -3.46 -13.71 10.21
N ALA A 275 -2.50 -13.18 10.97
CA ALA A 275 -2.54 -11.81 11.46
C ALA A 275 -2.52 -10.82 10.28
N LEU A 276 -1.68 -11.05 9.28
CA LEU A 276 -1.58 -10.21 8.08
C LEU A 276 -2.87 -10.23 7.25
N VAL A 277 -3.52 -11.39 7.12
CA VAL A 277 -4.84 -11.51 6.47
C VAL A 277 -5.90 -10.73 7.26
N ASN A 278 -5.89 -10.82 8.60
CA ASN A 278 -6.78 -10.02 9.44
C ASN A 278 -6.58 -8.52 9.23
N ASP A 279 -5.32 -8.04 9.22
CA ASP A 279 -4.99 -6.64 9.01
C ASP A 279 -5.43 -6.17 7.61
N LEU A 280 -5.21 -7.00 6.59
CA LEU A 280 -5.64 -6.71 5.22
C LEU A 280 -7.15 -6.59 5.11
N MET A 281 -7.92 -7.46 5.78
CA MET A 281 -9.38 -7.38 5.84
C MET A 281 -9.86 -6.12 6.55
N VAL A 282 -9.19 -5.70 7.63
CA VAL A 282 -9.52 -4.44 8.34
C VAL A 282 -9.27 -3.24 7.44
N VAL A 283 -8.12 -3.18 6.75
CA VAL A 283 -7.82 -2.11 5.80
C VAL A 283 -8.86 -2.06 4.68
N PHE A 284 -9.20 -3.22 4.11
CA PHE A 284 -10.22 -3.32 3.06
C PHE A 284 -11.58 -2.80 3.52
N GLY A 285 -12.03 -3.19 4.72
CA GLY A 285 -13.32 -2.74 5.26
C GLY A 285 -13.36 -1.30 5.79
N THR A 286 -12.23 -0.60 5.80
CA THR A 286 -12.18 0.84 6.15
C THR A 286 -12.10 1.74 4.91
N LEU A 287 -11.90 1.18 3.72
CA LEU A 287 -11.80 1.91 2.46
C LEU A 287 -13.13 1.93 1.69
N ASP A 288 -14.03 0.97 1.97
CA ASP A 288 -15.41 0.91 1.50
C ASP A 288 -16.35 1.63 2.47
#